data_d34189f3ddded2f86843675a8c93ded5
#
_entry.id   d34189f3ddded2f86843675a8c93ded5
#
_cell.length_a   1.000
_cell.length_b   1.000
_cell.length_c   1.000
_cell.angle_alpha   90.00
_cell.angle_beta   90.00
_cell.angle_gamma   90.00
#
_symmetry.space_group_name_H-M   'P 1'
#
loop_
_entity.id
_entity.type
_entity.pdbx_description
1 polymer ?
#
loop_
_entity_poly.entity_id
_entity_poly.type
_entity_poly.pdbx_seq_one_letter_code
_entity_poly.pdbx_strand_id
1 'polypeptide(L)'
;MLLNQSDNLFLSLVRCAVSSKCDDSSAFSGKDWVWIIKTSNMQGVPALVADGLQNYLKSNPNSNPFTNETVAEKLKRIQWLGSVVAYERMYAKHEKAMADLAQLYASKGIRMMVLKGYGLSLDWPVSNHRPVGDLDIYNFGKWKEADALVAKTCGIRINDGHEHHTIFSYKEVSVENHYDFINTKAHRDAPKIEARLKVLAEKESKEIEVEGTKVYLPSANFNAIFLMRHMGQHFAGEHLNLRQVLDWGFFVRAHHNEVDWKATIDFLKEIGIYTFFNQINAICVDYLGFTESCFPTIERRERLENRILEDILHPEFSEEKPASGLLPILTFKLRRWWYNRWKHPIIYKEWLFPMFLTLLWSHLRRYKTIKD
;
A
#
# COMPACT_ATOMS: atom_id res chain seq x y z
N MET A 1 -2.58 -3.97 -24.06
CA MET A 1 -3.09 -2.68 -24.61
C MET A 1 -2.00 -1.66 -24.33
N LEU A 2 -1.67 -0.79 -25.24
CA LEU A 2 -0.72 0.29 -24.96
C LEU A 2 -1.43 1.32 -24.06
N LEU A 3 -0.71 1.90 -23.09
CA LEU A 3 -1.20 2.99 -22.28
C LEU A 3 -1.80 4.09 -23.17
N ASN A 4 -2.96 4.59 -22.83
CA ASN A 4 -3.59 5.67 -23.58
C ASN A 4 -2.94 7.03 -23.26
N GLN A 5 -3.32 8.08 -23.96
CA GLN A 5 -2.75 9.41 -23.76
C GLN A 5 -2.96 9.92 -22.33
N SER A 6 -4.13 9.72 -21.76
CA SER A 6 -4.44 10.19 -20.40
C SER A 6 -3.65 9.43 -19.33
N ASP A 7 -3.36 8.11 -19.55
CA ASP A 7 -2.49 7.32 -18.69
C ASP A 7 -1.06 7.90 -18.70
N ASN A 8 -0.54 8.20 -19.89
CA ASN A 8 0.80 8.77 -20.04
C ASN A 8 0.91 10.15 -19.37
N LEU A 9 -0.12 10.99 -19.50
CA LEU A 9 -0.17 12.30 -18.84
C LEU A 9 -0.24 12.16 -17.32
N PHE A 10 -1.03 11.22 -16.81
CA PHE A 10 -1.08 10.92 -15.37
C PHE A 10 0.28 10.45 -14.85
N LEU A 11 0.91 9.50 -15.51
CA LEU A 11 2.23 8.99 -15.14
C LEU A 11 3.33 10.07 -15.28
N SER A 12 3.21 11.01 -16.21
CA SER A 12 4.15 12.13 -16.32
C SER A 12 4.12 13.02 -15.09
N LEU A 13 2.92 13.33 -14.54
CA LEU A 13 2.79 14.06 -13.28
C LEU A 13 3.35 13.27 -12.09
N VAL A 14 3.14 11.95 -12.06
CA VAL A 14 3.76 11.09 -11.03
C VAL A 14 5.28 11.17 -11.13
N ARG A 15 5.87 11.06 -12.33
CA ARG A 15 7.32 11.22 -12.54
C ARG A 15 7.82 12.58 -12.09
N CYS A 16 7.09 13.66 -12.39
CA CYS A 16 7.42 15.01 -11.92
C CYS A 16 7.44 15.11 -10.39
N ALA A 17 6.57 14.38 -9.69
CA ALA A 17 6.58 14.34 -8.22
C ALA A 17 7.75 13.52 -7.67
N VAL A 18 8.05 12.37 -8.31
CA VAL A 18 9.09 11.43 -7.85
C VAL A 18 10.49 11.97 -8.07
N SER A 19 10.79 12.49 -9.26
CA SER A 19 12.14 12.94 -9.66
C SER A 19 12.39 14.42 -9.43
N SER A 20 11.36 15.22 -9.14
CA SER A 20 11.38 16.69 -9.11
C SER A 20 11.84 17.34 -10.43
N LYS A 21 11.94 16.55 -11.52
CA LYS A 21 12.26 16.99 -12.87
C LYS A 21 11.09 16.71 -13.78
N CYS A 22 10.70 17.68 -14.58
CA CYS A 22 9.61 17.57 -15.54
C CYS A 22 10.16 17.89 -16.93
N ASP A 23 10.55 16.86 -17.63
CA ASP A 23 11.04 16.97 -19.03
C ASP A 23 9.91 16.87 -20.05
N ASP A 24 8.67 16.70 -19.61
CA ASP A 24 7.51 16.45 -20.46
C ASP A 24 6.79 17.76 -20.80
N SER A 25 6.85 18.14 -22.06
CA SER A 25 6.15 19.31 -22.63
C SER A 25 4.72 18.97 -23.10
N SER A 26 4.15 17.87 -22.65
CA SER A 26 2.82 17.41 -23.06
C SER A 26 1.74 18.44 -22.74
N ALA A 27 0.89 18.74 -23.69
CA ALA A 27 -0.26 19.61 -23.52
C ALA A 27 -1.41 18.81 -22.86
N PHE A 28 -2.01 19.35 -21.82
CA PHE A 28 -3.18 18.79 -21.14
C PHE A 28 -4.47 19.44 -21.68
N SER A 29 -5.53 18.65 -21.83
CA SER A 29 -6.89 19.13 -22.12
C SER A 29 -7.78 19.08 -20.86
N GLY A 30 -8.91 19.82 -20.89
CA GLY A 30 -9.88 19.76 -19.78
C GLY A 30 -10.40 18.34 -19.49
N LYS A 31 -10.55 17.50 -20.52
CA LYS A 31 -10.96 16.09 -20.35
C LYS A 31 -9.89 15.25 -19.67
N ASP A 32 -8.61 15.50 -19.94
CA ASP A 32 -7.50 14.78 -19.28
C ASP A 32 -7.49 15.07 -17.78
N TRP A 33 -7.79 16.31 -17.35
CA TRP A 33 -7.86 16.66 -15.94
C TRP A 33 -8.95 15.91 -15.19
N VAL A 34 -10.15 15.75 -15.76
CA VAL A 34 -11.23 14.98 -15.12
C VAL A 34 -10.79 13.54 -14.91
N TRP A 35 -10.10 12.97 -15.89
CA TRP A 35 -9.59 11.61 -15.80
C TRP A 35 -8.43 11.49 -14.79
N ILE A 36 -7.45 12.39 -14.82
CA ILE A 36 -6.31 12.46 -13.91
C ILE A 36 -6.79 12.56 -12.45
N ILE A 37 -7.74 13.45 -12.16
CA ILE A 37 -8.31 13.63 -10.81
C ILE A 37 -8.98 12.33 -10.36
N LYS A 38 -9.81 11.72 -11.21
CA LYS A 38 -10.47 10.45 -10.89
C LYS A 38 -9.45 9.35 -10.60
N THR A 39 -8.47 9.18 -11.49
CA THR A 39 -7.45 8.14 -11.38
C THR A 39 -6.54 8.37 -10.19
N SER A 40 -6.12 9.60 -9.90
CA SER A 40 -5.30 9.90 -8.73
C SER A 40 -5.98 9.50 -7.41
N ASN A 41 -7.29 9.73 -7.30
CA ASN A 41 -8.08 9.29 -6.14
C ASN A 41 -8.19 7.75 -6.07
N MET A 42 -8.50 7.08 -7.18
CA MET A 42 -8.60 5.62 -7.25
C MET A 42 -7.26 4.94 -6.93
N GLN A 43 -6.16 5.53 -7.37
CA GLN A 43 -4.80 5.03 -7.14
C GLN A 43 -4.22 5.44 -5.78
N GLY A 44 -4.96 6.24 -4.98
CA GLY A 44 -4.54 6.69 -3.65
C GLY A 44 -3.34 7.66 -3.67
N VAL A 45 -3.22 8.49 -4.71
CA VAL A 45 -2.08 9.40 -4.91
C VAL A 45 -2.48 10.86 -5.26
N PRO A 46 -3.63 11.38 -4.79
CA PRO A 46 -4.12 12.68 -5.25
C PRO A 46 -3.18 13.83 -4.85
N ALA A 47 -2.62 13.82 -3.66
CA ALA A 47 -1.70 14.86 -3.20
C ALA A 47 -0.35 14.78 -3.94
N LEU A 48 0.21 13.57 -4.16
CA LEU A 48 1.43 13.40 -4.93
C LEU A 48 1.28 13.92 -6.37
N VAL A 49 0.14 13.66 -7.01
CA VAL A 49 -0.14 14.18 -8.36
C VAL A 49 -0.27 15.71 -8.36
N ALA A 50 -0.79 16.30 -7.27
CA ALA A 50 -0.80 17.75 -7.09
C ALA A 50 0.63 18.31 -6.96
N ASP A 51 1.53 17.63 -6.24
CA ASP A 51 2.96 17.98 -6.18
C ASP A 51 3.61 17.90 -7.55
N GLY A 52 3.31 16.84 -8.31
CA GLY A 52 3.76 16.69 -9.68
C GLY A 52 3.32 17.82 -10.59
N LEU A 53 2.05 18.24 -10.48
CA LEU A 53 1.54 19.40 -11.21
C LEU A 53 2.28 20.70 -10.80
N GLN A 54 2.53 20.90 -9.51
CA GLN A 54 3.28 22.06 -9.03
C GLN A 54 4.71 22.07 -9.61
N ASN A 55 5.38 20.92 -9.63
CA ASN A 55 6.72 20.80 -10.21
C ASN A 55 6.70 21.01 -11.73
N TYR A 56 5.67 20.49 -12.42
CA TYR A 56 5.46 20.75 -13.85
C TYR A 56 5.33 22.24 -14.15
N LEU A 57 4.50 22.97 -13.40
CA LEU A 57 4.31 24.41 -13.58
C LEU A 57 5.58 25.22 -13.29
N LYS A 58 6.37 24.82 -12.29
CA LYS A 58 7.66 25.45 -11.99
C LYS A 58 8.67 25.24 -13.14
N SER A 59 8.70 24.05 -13.73
CA SER A 59 9.60 23.71 -14.83
C SER A 59 9.16 24.34 -16.15
N ASN A 60 7.88 24.62 -16.32
CA ASN A 60 7.26 25.14 -17.55
C ASN A 60 6.45 26.44 -17.26
N PRO A 61 7.12 27.57 -16.88
CA PRO A 61 6.41 28.76 -16.39
C PRO A 61 5.52 29.42 -17.46
N ASN A 62 5.75 29.18 -18.74
CA ASN A 62 4.95 29.69 -19.84
C ASN A 62 3.82 28.73 -20.26
N SER A 63 3.74 27.54 -19.66
CA SER A 63 2.69 26.58 -19.96
C SER A 63 1.43 26.89 -19.15
N ASN A 64 0.28 26.85 -19.83
CA ASN A 64 -1.01 26.83 -19.14
C ASN A 64 -1.73 25.51 -19.42
N PRO A 65 -1.59 24.51 -18.54
CA PRO A 65 -2.20 23.20 -18.72
C PRO A 65 -3.73 23.21 -18.55
N PHE A 66 -4.32 24.36 -18.24
CA PHE A 66 -5.75 24.55 -17.97
C PHE A 66 -6.47 25.33 -19.08
N THR A 67 -5.90 25.37 -20.28
CA THR A 67 -6.55 26.02 -21.43
C THR A 67 -7.85 25.30 -21.78
N ASN A 68 -8.90 26.11 -22.06
CA ASN A 68 -10.22 25.62 -22.46
C ASN A 68 -10.98 24.78 -21.38
N GLU A 69 -10.64 24.94 -20.10
CA GLU A 69 -11.46 24.39 -19.01
C GLU A 69 -12.86 24.98 -19.00
N THR A 70 -13.86 24.15 -18.90
CA THR A 70 -15.23 24.56 -18.54
C THR A 70 -15.30 24.95 -17.06
N VAL A 71 -16.32 25.70 -16.66
CA VAL A 71 -16.56 26.06 -15.25
C VAL A 71 -16.66 24.81 -14.35
N ALA A 72 -17.30 23.75 -14.84
CA ALA A 72 -17.44 22.49 -14.10
C ALA A 72 -16.09 21.77 -13.90
N GLU A 73 -15.22 21.75 -14.90
CA GLU A 73 -13.86 21.15 -14.80
C GLU A 73 -12.98 21.95 -13.84
N LYS A 74 -13.03 23.30 -13.91
CA LYS A 74 -12.35 24.18 -12.96
C LYS A 74 -12.80 23.92 -11.52
N LEU A 75 -14.10 23.78 -11.27
CA LEU A 75 -14.62 23.46 -9.93
C LEU A 75 -14.12 22.11 -9.43
N LYS A 76 -14.10 21.06 -10.27
CA LYS A 76 -13.55 19.74 -9.90
C LYS A 76 -12.07 19.84 -9.52
N ARG A 77 -11.28 20.60 -10.28
CA ARG A 77 -9.86 20.82 -9.99
C ARG A 77 -9.67 21.57 -8.67
N ILE A 78 -10.45 22.61 -8.39
CA ILE A 78 -10.40 23.32 -7.10
C ILE A 78 -10.77 22.39 -5.94
N GLN A 79 -11.81 21.57 -6.09
CA GLN A 79 -12.21 20.58 -5.09
C GLN A 79 -11.11 19.54 -4.85
N TRP A 80 -10.47 19.07 -5.91
CA TRP A 80 -9.34 18.13 -5.80
C TRP A 80 -8.16 18.74 -5.04
N LEU A 81 -7.74 19.96 -5.39
CA LEU A 81 -6.67 20.65 -4.65
C LEU A 81 -7.07 20.90 -3.19
N GLY A 82 -8.33 21.22 -2.93
CA GLY A 82 -8.88 21.33 -1.57
C GLY A 82 -8.83 20.02 -0.79
N SER A 83 -8.92 18.87 -1.46
CA SER A 83 -8.82 17.55 -0.82
C SER A 83 -7.41 17.25 -0.28
N VAL A 84 -6.36 17.85 -0.83
CA VAL A 84 -4.99 17.73 -0.31
C VAL A 84 -4.92 18.20 1.14
N VAL A 85 -5.54 19.34 1.46
CA VAL A 85 -5.63 19.86 2.84
C VAL A 85 -6.36 18.87 3.77
N ALA A 86 -7.34 18.13 3.26
CA ALA A 86 -8.04 17.11 4.04
C ALA A 86 -7.11 15.92 4.34
N TYR A 87 -6.27 15.51 3.40
CA TYR A 87 -5.24 14.47 3.63
C TYR A 87 -4.22 14.91 4.68
N GLU A 88 -3.70 16.13 4.61
CA GLU A 88 -2.78 16.68 5.60
C GLU A 88 -3.39 16.71 7.01
N ARG A 89 -4.65 17.13 7.14
CA ARG A 89 -5.38 17.11 8.42
C ARG A 89 -5.58 15.68 8.94
N MET A 90 -5.91 14.75 8.05
CA MET A 90 -6.07 13.34 8.40
C MET A 90 -4.74 12.76 8.89
N TYR A 91 -3.64 13.07 8.20
CA TYR A 91 -2.30 12.66 8.60
C TYR A 91 -1.93 13.17 10.00
N ALA A 92 -2.11 14.46 10.29
CA ALA A 92 -1.85 15.04 11.60
C ALA A 92 -2.71 14.39 12.71
N LYS A 93 -3.98 14.07 12.40
CA LYS A 93 -4.86 13.34 13.32
C LYS A 93 -4.34 11.94 13.62
N HIS A 94 -3.86 11.21 12.59
CA HIS A 94 -3.27 9.88 12.74
C HIS A 94 -1.98 9.91 13.56
N GLU A 95 -1.08 10.86 13.27
CA GLU A 95 0.18 11.04 13.98
C GLU A 95 -0.07 11.27 15.48
N LYS A 96 -1.00 12.17 15.82
CA LYS A 96 -1.37 12.43 17.20
C LYS A 96 -2.02 11.23 17.89
N ALA A 97 -2.95 10.53 17.22
CA ALA A 97 -3.59 9.33 17.79
C ALA A 97 -2.56 8.21 18.03
N MET A 98 -1.61 8.04 17.12
CA MET A 98 -0.50 7.10 17.22
C MET A 98 0.41 7.43 18.41
N ALA A 99 0.83 8.68 18.57
CA ALA A 99 1.67 9.11 19.69
C ALA A 99 0.96 8.93 21.04
N ASP A 100 -0.30 9.34 21.15
CA ASP A 100 -1.11 9.17 22.36
C ASP A 100 -1.29 7.69 22.73
N LEU A 101 -1.52 6.83 21.75
CA LEU A 101 -1.64 5.38 21.96
C LEU A 101 -0.32 4.76 22.40
N ALA A 102 0.79 5.15 21.78
CA ALA A 102 2.13 4.71 22.14
C ALA A 102 2.49 5.13 23.58
N GLN A 103 2.14 6.35 23.98
CA GLN A 103 2.32 6.84 25.35
C GLN A 103 1.51 6.02 26.37
N LEU A 104 0.26 5.69 26.05
CA LEU A 104 -0.57 4.82 26.87
C LEU A 104 0.09 3.46 27.07
N TYR A 105 0.56 2.83 26.00
CA TYR A 105 1.24 1.54 26.06
C TYR A 105 2.57 1.60 26.82
N ALA A 106 3.37 2.63 26.57
CA ALA A 106 4.64 2.85 27.29
C ALA A 106 4.46 2.98 28.80
N SER A 107 3.33 3.55 29.27
CA SER A 107 2.98 3.64 30.70
C SER A 107 2.88 2.29 31.43
N LYS A 108 2.77 1.19 30.65
CA LYS A 108 2.71 -0.20 31.14
C LYS A 108 3.86 -1.07 30.60
N GLY A 109 4.91 -0.46 30.07
CA GLY A 109 6.06 -1.17 29.53
C GLY A 109 5.75 -2.01 28.29
N ILE A 110 4.73 -1.60 27.51
CA ILE A 110 4.39 -2.22 26.24
C ILE A 110 5.01 -1.38 25.13
N ARG A 111 5.86 -1.98 24.30
CA ARG A 111 6.43 -1.34 23.11
C ARG A 111 5.40 -1.38 21.97
N MET A 112 5.38 -0.35 21.14
CA MET A 112 4.52 -0.28 19.96
C MET A 112 5.36 -0.02 18.70
N MET A 113 5.32 -0.96 17.77
CA MET A 113 5.86 -0.78 16.42
C MET A 113 4.72 -0.37 15.49
N VAL A 114 4.98 0.60 14.62
CA VAL A 114 4.03 1.03 13.57
C VAL A 114 4.46 0.42 12.24
N LEU A 115 3.56 -0.34 11.65
CA LEU A 115 3.75 -0.98 10.36
C LEU A 115 3.20 -0.08 9.25
N LYS A 116 3.70 -0.20 8.03
CA LYS A 116 3.16 0.52 6.86
C LYS A 116 2.86 2.02 7.11
N GLY A 117 1.72 2.49 6.64
CA GLY A 117 1.08 3.79 6.92
C GLY A 117 2.06 4.94 7.17
N TYR A 118 2.13 5.35 8.42
CA TYR A 118 2.99 6.43 8.89
C TYR A 118 4.48 6.15 8.63
N GLY A 119 4.97 4.93 8.93
CA GLY A 119 6.39 4.61 8.74
C GLY A 119 6.85 4.79 7.30
N LEU A 120 6.03 4.37 6.32
CA LEU A 120 6.34 4.52 4.90
C LEU A 120 6.17 5.96 4.40
N SER A 121 5.34 6.77 5.05
CA SER A 121 5.17 8.17 4.66
C SER A 121 6.44 8.99 4.84
N LEU A 122 7.31 8.58 5.76
CA LEU A 122 8.58 9.26 6.03
C LEU A 122 9.56 9.21 4.84
N ASP A 123 9.39 8.24 3.94
CA ASP A 123 10.19 8.09 2.73
C ASP A 123 9.62 8.91 1.54
N TRP A 124 8.40 9.43 1.66
CA TRP A 124 7.76 10.22 0.62
C TRP A 124 8.35 11.64 0.54
N PRO A 125 8.34 12.29 -0.64
CA PRO A 125 8.84 13.66 -0.79
C PRO A 125 8.16 14.66 0.17
N VAL A 126 6.87 14.46 0.41
CA VAL A 126 6.05 15.21 1.37
C VAL A 126 5.26 14.18 2.18
N SER A 127 5.68 13.93 3.41
CA SER A 127 5.17 12.81 4.23
C SER A 127 3.65 12.85 4.42
N ASN A 128 3.07 14.02 4.70
CA ASN A 128 1.64 14.18 4.91
C ASN A 128 0.79 14.19 3.61
N HIS A 129 1.43 14.03 2.45
CA HIS A 129 0.78 13.81 1.16
C HIS A 129 0.59 12.32 0.82
N ARG A 130 1.18 11.43 1.63
CA ARG A 130 0.82 10.01 1.56
C ARG A 130 -0.48 9.78 2.32
N PRO A 131 -1.57 9.32 1.66
CA PRO A 131 -2.81 9.02 2.36
C PRO A 131 -2.61 7.96 3.44
N VAL A 132 -3.14 8.22 4.62
CA VAL A 132 -3.19 7.28 5.73
C VAL A 132 -4.58 6.62 5.78
N GLY A 133 -4.62 5.36 6.18
CA GLY A 133 -5.83 4.57 6.40
C GLY A 133 -5.87 4.05 7.83
N ASP A 134 -5.85 2.72 8.00
CA ASP A 134 -5.75 2.12 9.33
C ASP A 134 -4.37 2.33 9.94
N LEU A 135 -4.30 2.39 11.26
CA LEU A 135 -3.06 2.38 12.02
C LEU A 135 -2.70 0.93 12.35
N ASP A 136 -1.81 0.35 11.57
CA ASP A 136 -1.29 -1.00 11.79
C ASP A 136 -0.20 -0.97 12.86
N ILE A 137 -0.39 -1.70 13.96
CA ILE A 137 0.57 -1.76 15.07
C ILE A 137 0.94 -3.19 15.43
N TYR A 138 2.13 -3.35 16.01
CA TYR A 138 2.60 -4.61 16.59
C TYR A 138 3.22 -4.36 17.98
N ASN A 139 2.76 -5.10 18.97
CA ASN A 139 3.15 -4.90 20.37
C ASN A 139 4.15 -5.95 20.88
N PHE A 140 5.00 -6.50 20.01
CA PHE A 140 6.05 -7.46 20.38
C PHE A 140 5.54 -8.61 21.23
N GLY A 141 4.46 -9.26 20.78
CA GLY A 141 3.81 -10.37 21.45
C GLY A 141 2.84 -10.00 22.57
N LYS A 142 2.81 -8.74 23.05
CA LYS A 142 1.94 -8.27 24.13
C LYS A 142 0.59 -7.73 23.65
N TRP A 143 0.07 -8.21 22.51
CA TRP A 143 -1.14 -7.69 21.91
C TRP A 143 -2.39 -7.81 22.83
N LYS A 144 -2.51 -8.90 23.63
CA LYS A 144 -3.63 -9.10 24.56
C LYS A 144 -3.60 -8.10 25.70
N GLU A 145 -2.43 -7.84 26.26
CA GLU A 145 -2.21 -6.83 27.30
C GLU A 145 -2.49 -5.43 26.78
N ALA A 146 -2.08 -5.15 25.51
CA ALA A 146 -2.34 -3.88 24.84
C ALA A 146 -3.85 -3.66 24.62
N ASP A 147 -4.57 -4.67 24.11
CA ASP A 147 -6.02 -4.62 23.94
C ASP A 147 -6.76 -4.45 25.28
N ALA A 148 -6.38 -5.22 26.29
CA ALA A 148 -6.98 -5.12 27.62
C ALA A 148 -6.75 -3.73 28.25
N LEU A 149 -5.58 -3.13 28.04
CA LEU A 149 -5.27 -1.78 28.51
C LEU A 149 -6.17 -0.74 27.86
N VAL A 150 -6.30 -0.76 26.51
CA VAL A 150 -7.18 0.16 25.77
C VAL A 150 -8.64 -0.02 26.17
N ALA A 151 -9.12 -1.26 26.24
CA ALA A 151 -10.49 -1.55 26.66
C ALA A 151 -10.80 -1.01 28.06
N LYS A 152 -9.89 -1.25 29.03
CA LYS A 152 -10.06 -0.82 30.41
C LYS A 152 -9.94 0.70 30.58
N THR A 153 -8.96 1.33 29.92
CA THR A 153 -8.64 2.74 30.16
C THR A 153 -9.54 3.67 29.38
N CYS A 154 -9.88 3.28 28.14
CA CYS A 154 -10.62 4.12 27.19
C CYS A 154 -12.09 3.68 27.01
N GLY A 155 -12.52 2.55 27.58
CA GLY A 155 -13.86 2.01 27.39
C GLY A 155 -14.11 1.52 25.95
N ILE A 156 -13.07 1.18 25.20
CA ILE A 156 -13.14 0.82 23.78
C ILE A 156 -13.42 -0.67 23.64
N ARG A 157 -14.36 -1.00 22.74
CA ARG A 157 -14.64 -2.39 22.39
C ARG A 157 -13.61 -2.90 21.38
N ILE A 158 -13.01 -4.05 21.65
CA ILE A 158 -12.08 -4.74 20.77
C ILE A 158 -12.86 -5.76 19.91
N ASN A 159 -12.61 -5.76 18.61
CA ASN A 159 -13.08 -6.79 17.67
C ASN A 159 -11.94 -7.79 17.44
N ASP A 160 -12.12 -9.04 17.88
CA ASP A 160 -11.17 -10.15 17.77
C ASP A 160 -11.54 -11.18 16.68
N GLY A 161 -12.47 -10.82 15.80
CA GLY A 161 -12.99 -11.71 14.74
C GLY A 161 -12.01 -11.98 13.57
N HIS A 162 -10.85 -11.36 13.54
CA HIS A 162 -9.86 -11.46 12.45
C HIS A 162 -8.80 -12.53 12.71
N GLU A 163 -8.07 -12.96 11.65
CA GLU A 163 -7.18 -14.13 11.74
C GLU A 163 -5.75 -13.82 12.16
N HIS A 164 -5.31 -12.55 12.14
CA HIS A 164 -3.93 -12.16 12.44
C HIS A 164 -3.81 -10.81 13.16
N HIS A 165 -4.94 -10.13 13.44
CA HIS A 165 -5.00 -8.88 14.20
C HIS A 165 -6.33 -8.74 14.94
N THR A 166 -6.39 -7.84 15.89
CA THR A 166 -7.64 -7.29 16.45
C THR A 166 -7.88 -5.90 15.91
N ILE A 167 -9.13 -5.43 15.93
CA ILE A 167 -9.51 -4.10 15.43
C ILE A 167 -10.22 -3.32 16.52
N PHE A 168 -9.87 -2.04 16.65
CA PHE A 168 -10.61 -1.09 17.48
C PHE A 168 -10.50 0.33 16.93
N SER A 169 -11.39 1.23 17.35
CA SER A 169 -11.31 2.64 17.00
C SER A 169 -10.72 3.44 18.17
N TYR A 170 -9.62 4.14 17.93
CA TYR A 170 -8.99 5.03 18.92
C TYR A 170 -8.95 6.46 18.38
N LYS A 171 -9.63 7.39 19.07
CA LYS A 171 -9.78 8.79 18.62
C LYS A 171 -10.20 8.91 17.15
N GLU A 172 -11.18 8.10 16.75
CA GLU A 172 -11.71 8.01 15.38
C GLU A 172 -10.69 7.54 14.32
N VAL A 173 -9.58 6.94 14.74
CA VAL A 173 -8.65 6.22 13.88
C VAL A 173 -8.89 4.73 14.06
N SER A 174 -9.05 4.00 12.96
CA SER A 174 -9.09 2.54 12.97
C SER A 174 -7.70 2.01 13.28
N VAL A 175 -7.59 1.15 14.27
CA VAL A 175 -6.33 0.52 14.69
C VAL A 175 -6.42 -0.98 14.48
N GLU A 176 -5.45 -1.54 13.77
CA GLU A 176 -5.23 -2.98 13.61
C GLU A 176 -4.04 -3.40 14.49
N ASN A 177 -4.35 -4.08 15.60
CA ASN A 177 -3.32 -4.58 16.51
C ASN A 177 -2.92 -6.00 16.10
N HIS A 178 -1.80 -6.10 15.38
CA HIS A 178 -1.31 -7.34 14.81
C HIS A 178 -0.68 -8.25 15.86
N TYR A 179 -1.04 -9.52 15.87
CA TYR A 179 -0.33 -10.58 16.59
C TYR A 179 0.47 -11.48 15.64
N ASP A 180 0.09 -11.51 14.36
CA ASP A 180 0.86 -11.99 13.23
C ASP A 180 0.89 -10.94 12.12
N PHE A 181 2.01 -10.80 11.42
CA PHE A 181 2.17 -9.82 10.34
C PHE A 181 1.40 -10.20 9.08
N ILE A 182 1.20 -11.51 8.89
CA ILE A 182 0.46 -12.07 7.75
C ILE A 182 -0.46 -13.19 8.22
N ASN A 183 -1.49 -13.51 7.44
CA ASN A 183 -2.31 -14.68 7.69
C ASN A 183 -1.51 -15.97 7.43
N THR A 184 -1.08 -16.64 8.49
CA THR A 184 -0.23 -17.84 8.44
C THR A 184 -0.93 -19.08 7.84
N LYS A 185 -2.27 -19.00 7.66
CA LYS A 185 -3.08 -20.11 7.10
C LYS A 185 -3.44 -19.89 5.63
N ALA A 186 -3.09 -18.73 5.06
CA ALA A 186 -3.51 -18.37 3.72
C ALA A 186 -2.83 -19.20 2.62
N HIS A 187 -1.58 -19.61 2.82
CA HIS A 187 -0.80 -20.38 1.84
C HIS A 187 0.39 -21.09 2.52
N ARG A 188 1.01 -22.02 1.80
CA ARG A 188 2.05 -22.95 2.30
C ARG A 188 3.26 -22.24 2.92
N ASP A 189 3.76 -21.18 2.27
CA ASP A 189 4.98 -20.49 2.70
C ASP A 189 4.71 -19.41 3.79
N ALA A 190 3.44 -19.14 4.13
CA ALA A 190 3.08 -18.12 5.09
C ALA A 190 3.72 -18.31 6.49
N PRO A 191 3.75 -19.51 7.10
CA PRO A 191 4.40 -19.70 8.41
C PRO A 191 5.89 -19.35 8.39
N LYS A 192 6.58 -19.65 7.27
CA LYS A 192 8.01 -19.35 7.11
C LYS A 192 8.27 -17.87 6.99
N ILE A 193 7.42 -17.15 6.22
CA ILE A 193 7.50 -15.70 6.07
C ILE A 193 7.27 -15.05 7.42
N GLU A 194 6.22 -15.45 8.15
CA GLU A 194 5.89 -14.93 9.48
C GLU A 194 7.05 -15.12 10.47
N ALA A 195 7.64 -16.33 10.52
CA ALA A 195 8.78 -16.62 11.39
C ALA A 195 9.97 -15.69 11.08
N ARG A 196 10.27 -15.44 9.79
CA ARG A 196 11.32 -14.52 9.38
C ARG A 196 11.03 -13.09 9.80
N LEU A 197 9.80 -12.61 9.59
CA LEU A 197 9.38 -11.25 9.95
C LEU A 197 9.44 -11.04 11.47
N LYS A 198 9.02 -12.01 12.29
CA LYS A 198 9.10 -11.92 13.77
C LYS A 198 10.55 -11.79 14.25
N VAL A 199 11.48 -12.55 13.67
CA VAL A 199 12.90 -12.44 14.00
C VAL A 199 13.44 -11.04 13.67
N LEU A 200 13.11 -10.50 12.51
CA LEU A 200 13.54 -9.16 12.09
C LEU A 200 12.92 -8.06 12.97
N ALA A 201 11.63 -8.18 13.29
CA ALA A 201 10.94 -7.24 14.17
C ALA A 201 11.57 -7.14 15.56
N GLU A 202 11.94 -8.27 16.16
CA GLU A 202 12.54 -8.27 17.50
C GLU A 202 14.00 -7.80 17.50
N LYS A 203 14.77 -8.12 16.47
CA LYS A 203 16.22 -7.88 16.48
C LYS A 203 16.62 -6.54 15.86
N GLU A 204 15.87 -6.02 14.92
CA GLU A 204 16.32 -4.93 14.05
C GLU A 204 15.35 -3.72 14.06
N SER A 205 14.35 -3.67 14.95
CA SER A 205 13.44 -2.52 15.01
C SER A 205 14.17 -1.22 15.35
N LYS A 206 13.78 -0.12 14.70
CA LYS A 206 14.34 1.21 14.88
C LYS A 206 13.44 2.05 15.78
N GLU A 207 13.99 2.60 16.86
CA GLU A 207 13.28 3.55 17.72
C GLU A 207 13.28 4.94 17.08
N ILE A 208 12.13 5.59 17.03
CA ILE A 208 11.96 7.00 16.66
C ILE A 208 11.14 7.74 17.71
N GLU A 209 11.20 9.05 17.71
CA GLU A 209 10.38 9.92 18.56
C GLU A 209 9.31 10.63 17.71
N VAL A 210 8.05 10.55 18.14
CA VAL A 210 6.91 11.21 17.49
C VAL A 210 6.10 11.93 18.57
N GLU A 211 5.92 13.24 18.44
CA GLU A 211 5.22 14.06 19.44
C GLU A 211 5.75 13.83 20.89
N GLY A 212 7.07 13.68 21.06
CA GLY A 212 7.70 13.42 22.34
C GLY A 212 7.53 11.99 22.87
N THR A 213 7.02 11.07 22.07
CA THR A 213 6.75 9.67 22.45
C THR A 213 7.57 8.70 21.61
N LYS A 214 8.12 7.66 22.25
CA LYS A 214 8.87 6.60 21.59
C LYS A 214 7.95 5.66 20.84
N VAL A 215 8.24 5.46 19.57
CA VAL A 215 7.56 4.53 18.66
C VAL A 215 8.63 3.72 17.93
N TYR A 216 8.33 2.47 17.58
CA TYR A 216 9.25 1.63 16.82
C TYR A 216 8.80 1.52 15.37
N LEU A 217 9.75 1.51 14.45
CA LEU A 217 9.56 1.20 13.03
C LEU A 217 10.23 -0.12 12.67
N PRO A 218 9.71 -0.86 11.70
CA PRO A 218 10.40 -2.03 11.14
C PRO A 218 11.75 -1.64 10.52
N SER A 219 12.72 -2.57 10.54
CA SER A 219 13.98 -2.40 9.82
C SER A 219 13.77 -2.42 8.30
N ALA A 220 14.81 -1.97 7.57
CA ALA A 220 14.82 -2.06 6.12
C ALA A 220 14.71 -3.53 5.63
N ASN A 221 15.38 -4.48 6.29
CA ASN A 221 15.27 -5.90 5.97
C ASN A 221 13.85 -6.45 6.18
N PHE A 222 13.16 -6.04 7.24
CA PHE A 222 11.77 -6.39 7.47
C PHE A 222 10.88 -5.84 6.36
N ASN A 223 10.98 -4.53 6.08
CA ASN A 223 10.12 -3.86 5.09
C ASN A 223 10.35 -4.42 3.68
N ALA A 224 11.57 -4.78 3.29
CA ALA A 224 11.85 -5.36 1.99
C ALA A 224 11.06 -6.68 1.74
N ILE A 225 10.90 -7.51 2.76
CA ILE A 225 10.12 -8.76 2.68
C ILE A 225 8.63 -8.48 2.84
N PHE A 226 8.26 -7.69 3.86
CA PHE A 226 6.88 -7.44 4.23
C PHE A 226 6.10 -6.69 3.15
N LEU A 227 6.65 -5.60 2.61
CA LEU A 227 6.00 -4.81 1.58
C LEU A 227 5.80 -5.62 0.30
N MET A 228 6.82 -6.37 -0.11
CA MET A 228 6.71 -7.20 -1.31
C MET A 228 5.66 -8.29 -1.15
N ARG A 229 5.63 -8.95 0.03
CA ARG A 229 4.60 -9.95 0.34
C ARG A 229 3.20 -9.35 0.41
N HIS A 230 3.07 -8.19 1.05
CA HIS A 230 1.80 -7.47 1.19
C HIS A 230 1.25 -7.03 -0.17
N MET A 231 2.09 -6.39 -1.01
CA MET A 231 1.71 -6.03 -2.38
C MET A 231 1.31 -7.25 -3.21
N GLY A 232 2.08 -8.35 -3.12
CA GLY A 232 1.77 -9.59 -3.83
C GLY A 232 0.42 -10.18 -3.43
N GLN A 233 0.05 -10.10 -2.15
CA GLN A 233 -1.25 -10.56 -1.65
C GLN A 233 -2.40 -9.72 -2.24
N HIS A 234 -2.29 -8.40 -2.22
CA HIS A 234 -3.28 -7.52 -2.84
C HIS A 234 -3.39 -7.75 -4.34
N PHE A 235 -2.25 -7.83 -5.03
CA PHE A 235 -2.21 -8.09 -6.46
C PHE A 235 -2.91 -9.40 -6.84
N ALA A 236 -2.63 -10.49 -6.14
CA ALA A 236 -3.24 -11.79 -6.43
C ALA A 236 -4.71 -11.88 -6.00
N GLY A 237 -5.09 -11.27 -4.89
CA GLY A 237 -6.43 -11.39 -4.29
C GLY A 237 -7.44 -10.38 -4.79
N GLU A 238 -7.02 -9.15 -5.00
CA GLU A 238 -7.90 -8.02 -5.32
C GLU A 238 -7.35 -7.23 -6.50
N HIS A 239 -6.80 -6.07 -6.23
CA HIS A 239 -6.01 -5.27 -7.15
C HIS A 239 -4.94 -4.50 -6.37
N LEU A 240 -3.85 -4.17 -7.04
CA LEU A 240 -2.78 -3.34 -6.52
C LEU A 240 -3.05 -1.90 -6.97
N ASN A 241 -2.92 -0.92 -6.07
CA ASN A 241 -2.96 0.48 -6.46
C ASN A 241 -1.55 1.08 -6.57
N LEU A 242 -1.43 2.17 -7.31
CA LEU A 242 -0.15 2.80 -7.59
C LEU A 242 0.55 3.31 -6.32
N ARG A 243 -0.21 3.72 -5.30
CA ARG A 243 0.35 4.13 -4.00
C ARG A 243 1.25 3.05 -3.41
N GLN A 244 0.85 1.77 -3.47
CA GLN A 244 1.64 0.67 -2.91
C GLN A 244 2.95 0.46 -3.71
N VAL A 245 2.92 0.66 -5.02
CA VAL A 245 4.13 0.61 -5.87
C VAL A 245 5.05 1.80 -5.57
N LEU A 246 4.48 2.98 -5.36
CA LEU A 246 5.23 4.17 -4.95
C LEU A 246 5.82 4.04 -3.54
N ASP A 247 5.07 3.45 -2.59
CA ASP A 247 5.60 3.11 -1.26
C ASP A 247 6.86 2.25 -1.38
N TRP A 248 6.83 1.25 -2.27
CA TRP A 248 8.00 0.43 -2.56
C TRP A 248 9.14 1.22 -3.18
N GLY A 249 8.87 2.01 -4.21
CA GLY A 249 9.90 2.82 -4.89
C GLY A 249 10.57 3.83 -3.96
N PHE A 250 9.79 4.54 -3.13
CA PHE A 250 10.32 5.48 -2.14
C PHE A 250 11.12 4.78 -1.05
N PHE A 251 10.63 3.65 -0.54
CA PHE A 251 11.35 2.82 0.41
C PHE A 251 12.70 2.36 -0.16
N VAL A 252 12.74 1.81 -1.36
CA VAL A 252 14.00 1.37 -1.99
C VAL A 252 14.94 2.56 -2.19
N ARG A 253 14.45 3.71 -2.65
CA ARG A 253 15.25 4.92 -2.82
C ARG A 253 15.89 5.37 -1.50
N ALA A 254 15.16 5.31 -0.40
CA ALA A 254 15.64 5.76 0.92
C ALA A 254 16.57 4.74 1.59
N HIS A 255 16.33 3.44 1.41
CA HIS A 255 16.92 2.38 2.23
C HIS A 255 17.73 1.33 1.46
N HIS A 256 18.02 1.53 0.16
CA HIS A 256 18.73 0.53 -0.66
C HIS A 256 20.09 0.10 -0.10
N ASN A 257 20.76 0.94 0.65
CA ASN A 257 22.05 0.64 1.30
C ASN A 257 21.90 -0.06 2.67
N GLU A 258 20.69 -0.09 3.24
CA GLU A 258 20.40 -0.69 4.56
C GLU A 258 19.90 -2.13 4.43
N VAL A 259 19.41 -2.53 3.26
CA VAL A 259 18.87 -3.86 3.02
C VAL A 259 19.96 -4.86 2.66
N ASP A 260 20.00 -6.02 3.32
CA ASP A 260 20.74 -7.18 2.84
C ASP A 260 20.01 -7.79 1.62
N TRP A 261 20.30 -7.21 0.45
CA TRP A 261 19.65 -7.63 -0.79
C TRP A 261 19.95 -9.06 -1.18
N LYS A 262 21.15 -9.57 -0.83
CA LYS A 262 21.49 -10.97 -1.13
C LYS A 262 20.56 -11.92 -0.39
N ALA A 263 20.47 -11.76 0.93
CA ALA A 263 19.61 -12.59 1.76
C ALA A 263 18.11 -12.39 1.42
N THR A 264 17.71 -11.15 1.10
CA THR A 264 16.33 -10.82 0.71
C THR A 264 15.98 -11.49 -0.62
N ILE A 265 16.79 -11.36 -1.67
CA ILE A 265 16.55 -11.95 -2.99
C ILE A 265 16.50 -13.48 -2.91
N ASP A 266 17.42 -14.09 -2.18
CA ASP A 266 17.44 -15.54 -1.98
C ASP A 266 16.13 -16.00 -1.32
N PHE A 267 15.66 -15.26 -0.32
CA PHE A 267 14.37 -15.54 0.34
C PHE A 267 13.17 -15.32 -0.58
N LEU A 268 13.13 -14.23 -1.38
CA LEU A 268 12.06 -13.98 -2.34
C LEU A 268 12.00 -15.06 -3.45
N LYS A 269 13.17 -15.59 -3.87
CA LYS A 269 13.24 -16.74 -4.78
C LYS A 269 12.69 -18.00 -4.11
N GLU A 270 13.01 -18.22 -2.85
CA GLU A 270 12.56 -19.38 -2.09
C GLU A 270 11.03 -19.39 -1.95
N ILE A 271 10.40 -18.28 -1.62
CA ILE A 271 8.92 -18.16 -1.49
C ILE A 271 8.19 -17.92 -2.83
N GLY A 272 8.92 -17.78 -3.95
CA GLY A 272 8.34 -17.73 -5.31
C GLY A 272 7.88 -16.36 -5.81
N ILE A 273 8.09 -15.27 -5.07
CA ILE A 273 7.63 -13.92 -5.42
C ILE A 273 8.68 -13.11 -6.22
N TYR A 274 9.83 -13.70 -6.54
CA TYR A 274 10.96 -13.01 -7.18
C TYR A 274 10.60 -12.41 -8.55
N THR A 275 9.76 -13.09 -9.35
CA THR A 275 9.31 -12.53 -10.65
C THR A 275 8.52 -11.25 -10.45
N PHE A 276 7.58 -11.23 -9.50
CA PHE A 276 6.80 -10.04 -9.18
C PHE A 276 7.70 -8.90 -8.70
N PHE A 277 8.63 -9.19 -7.80
CA PHE A 277 9.62 -8.23 -7.31
C PHE A 277 10.37 -7.51 -8.46
N ASN A 278 10.87 -8.26 -9.45
CA ASN A 278 11.55 -7.65 -10.61
C ASN A 278 10.62 -6.80 -11.47
N GLN A 279 9.37 -7.21 -11.67
CA GLN A 279 8.43 -6.42 -12.46
C GLN A 279 8.02 -5.12 -11.73
N ILE A 280 7.86 -5.15 -10.42
CA ILE A 280 7.61 -3.92 -9.64
C ILE A 280 8.82 -2.98 -9.69
N ASN A 281 10.04 -3.51 -9.60
CA ASN A 281 11.26 -2.71 -9.77
C ASN A 281 11.32 -2.08 -11.16
N ALA A 282 11.04 -2.84 -12.22
CA ALA A 282 10.99 -2.32 -13.59
C ALA A 282 9.93 -1.21 -13.74
N ILE A 283 8.72 -1.41 -13.23
CA ILE A 283 7.65 -0.39 -13.24
C ILE A 283 8.10 0.89 -12.53
N CYS A 284 8.77 0.80 -11.38
CA CYS A 284 9.29 1.96 -10.67
C CYS A 284 10.27 2.77 -11.53
N VAL A 285 11.16 2.11 -12.25
CA VAL A 285 12.18 2.79 -13.07
C VAL A 285 11.58 3.28 -14.39
N ASP A 286 10.92 2.40 -15.13
CA ASP A 286 10.56 2.65 -16.54
C ASP A 286 9.31 3.57 -16.63
N TYR A 287 8.43 3.58 -15.61
CA TYR A 287 7.18 4.36 -15.65
C TYR A 287 7.05 5.44 -14.57
N LEU A 288 7.67 5.27 -13.40
CA LEU A 288 7.45 6.16 -12.26
C LEU A 288 8.61 7.12 -11.98
N GLY A 289 9.72 7.02 -12.72
CA GLY A 289 10.83 7.98 -12.66
C GLY A 289 11.82 7.77 -11.52
N PHE A 290 11.85 6.57 -10.92
CA PHE A 290 12.91 6.21 -9.97
C PHE A 290 14.22 5.88 -10.68
N THR A 291 15.34 6.14 -10.00
CA THR A 291 16.68 5.87 -10.54
C THR A 291 17.02 4.39 -10.46
N GLU A 292 17.40 3.78 -11.58
CA GLU A 292 17.70 2.35 -11.70
C GLU A 292 18.77 1.88 -10.70
N SER A 293 19.81 2.70 -10.44
CA SER A 293 20.91 2.35 -9.54
C SER A 293 20.49 2.14 -8.07
N CYS A 294 19.27 2.56 -7.67
CA CYS A 294 18.76 2.28 -6.34
C CYS A 294 18.23 0.84 -6.21
N PHE A 295 17.90 0.16 -7.31
CA PHE A 295 17.28 -1.15 -7.29
C PHE A 295 18.32 -2.27 -7.40
N PRO A 296 18.21 -3.33 -6.58
CA PRO A 296 19.25 -4.37 -6.49
C PRO A 296 19.30 -5.25 -7.75
N THR A 297 18.18 -5.37 -8.45
CA THR A 297 18.06 -6.15 -9.69
C THR A 297 16.80 -5.74 -10.45
N ILE A 298 16.87 -5.79 -11.77
CA ILE A 298 15.74 -5.54 -12.67
C ILE A 298 15.81 -6.54 -13.82
N GLU A 299 14.95 -7.55 -13.79
CA GLU A 299 14.76 -8.49 -14.90
C GLU A 299 13.49 -8.08 -15.65
N ARG A 300 13.63 -7.29 -16.70
CA ARG A 300 12.50 -6.79 -17.49
C ARG A 300 11.85 -7.91 -18.28
N ARG A 301 10.54 -8.04 -18.13
CA ARG A 301 9.66 -8.89 -18.95
C ARG A 301 8.54 -8.01 -19.49
N GLU A 302 8.82 -7.28 -20.54
CA GLU A 302 7.98 -6.20 -21.07
C GLU A 302 6.48 -6.54 -21.15
N ARG A 303 6.12 -7.74 -21.64
CA ARG A 303 4.70 -8.15 -21.70
C ARG A 303 4.06 -8.28 -20.32
N LEU A 304 4.79 -8.80 -19.34
CA LEU A 304 4.29 -9.00 -17.98
C LEU A 304 4.24 -7.68 -17.24
N GLU A 305 5.25 -6.87 -17.38
CA GLU A 305 5.36 -5.52 -16.82
C GLU A 305 4.21 -4.64 -17.30
N ASN A 306 3.98 -4.55 -18.61
CA ASN A 306 2.87 -3.84 -19.21
C ASN A 306 1.51 -4.34 -18.68
N ARG A 307 1.33 -5.67 -18.56
CA ARG A 307 0.09 -6.24 -18.05
C ARG A 307 -0.15 -5.93 -16.58
N ILE A 308 0.91 -5.92 -15.76
CA ILE A 308 0.80 -5.54 -14.33
C ILE A 308 0.45 -4.06 -14.22
N LEU A 309 1.12 -3.18 -14.96
CA LEU A 309 0.84 -1.74 -14.93
C LEU A 309 -0.58 -1.44 -15.45
N GLU A 310 -1.01 -2.11 -16.52
CA GLU A 310 -2.37 -2.00 -17.04
C GLU A 310 -3.40 -2.44 -15.99
N ASP A 311 -3.19 -3.55 -15.29
CA ASP A 311 -4.09 -4.02 -14.22
C ASP A 311 -4.10 -3.07 -13.01
N ILE A 312 -3.00 -2.37 -12.71
CA ILE A 312 -2.94 -1.33 -11.68
C ILE A 312 -3.82 -0.14 -12.07
N LEU A 313 -3.69 0.36 -13.30
CA LEU A 313 -4.42 1.54 -13.76
C LEU A 313 -5.87 1.24 -14.16
N HIS A 314 -6.11 0.06 -14.71
CA HIS A 314 -7.39 -0.42 -15.27
C HIS A 314 -7.64 -1.87 -14.85
N PRO A 315 -8.04 -2.14 -13.60
CA PRO A 315 -8.23 -3.51 -13.10
C PRO A 315 -9.14 -4.34 -13.99
N GLU A 316 -8.70 -5.54 -14.39
CA GLU A 316 -9.50 -6.48 -15.22
C GLU A 316 -10.82 -6.85 -14.52
N PHE A 317 -10.87 -6.78 -13.19
CA PHE A 317 -12.06 -6.99 -12.38
C PHE A 317 -12.34 -5.76 -11.51
N SER A 318 -13.36 -5.00 -11.87
CA SER A 318 -13.76 -3.74 -11.23
C SER A 318 -15.19 -3.77 -10.66
N GLU A 319 -15.80 -4.95 -10.51
CA GLU A 319 -17.15 -5.08 -9.94
C GLU A 319 -17.14 -4.76 -8.45
N GLU A 320 -18.19 -4.08 -7.99
CA GLU A 320 -18.38 -3.82 -6.56
C GLU A 320 -18.86 -5.09 -5.83
N LYS A 321 -18.36 -5.28 -4.61
CA LYS A 321 -18.77 -6.38 -3.74
C LYS A 321 -20.26 -6.21 -3.42
N PRO A 322 -21.12 -7.24 -3.63
CA PRO A 322 -22.52 -7.17 -3.24
C PRO A 322 -22.69 -6.89 -1.75
N ALA A 323 -23.59 -5.97 -1.40
CA ALA A 323 -23.86 -5.56 -0.02
C ALA A 323 -24.37 -6.70 0.87
N SER A 324 -25.07 -7.70 0.29
CA SER A 324 -25.64 -8.84 1.04
C SER A 324 -25.99 -10.01 0.11
N GLY A 325 -26.22 -11.17 0.73
CA GLY A 325 -26.65 -12.39 0.05
C GLY A 325 -25.50 -13.37 -0.20
N LEU A 326 -25.66 -14.60 0.26
CA LEU A 326 -24.64 -15.64 0.15
C LEU A 326 -24.28 -15.95 -1.32
N LEU A 327 -25.27 -16.18 -2.16
CA LEU A 327 -25.06 -16.50 -3.59
C LEU A 327 -24.41 -15.33 -4.37
N PRO A 328 -24.88 -14.07 -4.27
CA PRO A 328 -24.20 -12.93 -4.88
C PRO A 328 -22.74 -12.77 -4.44
N ILE A 329 -22.45 -12.94 -3.15
CA ILE A 329 -21.07 -12.84 -2.62
C ILE A 329 -20.21 -13.99 -3.14
N LEU A 330 -20.72 -15.22 -3.18
CA LEU A 330 -19.97 -16.37 -3.72
C LEU A 330 -19.70 -16.22 -5.21
N THR A 331 -20.68 -15.81 -6.00
CA THR A 331 -20.49 -15.58 -7.43
C THR A 331 -19.49 -14.44 -7.70
N PHE A 332 -19.56 -13.35 -6.92
CA PHE A 332 -18.57 -12.27 -6.98
C PHE A 332 -17.14 -12.79 -6.67
N LYS A 333 -16.96 -13.54 -5.58
CA LYS A 333 -15.66 -14.12 -5.19
C LYS A 333 -15.13 -15.08 -6.26
N LEU A 334 -15.98 -15.93 -6.85
CA LEU A 334 -15.60 -16.85 -7.93
C LEU A 334 -15.18 -16.10 -9.20
N ARG A 335 -15.97 -15.08 -9.62
CA ARG A 335 -15.63 -14.24 -10.79
C ARG A 335 -14.31 -13.51 -10.56
N ARG A 336 -14.15 -12.85 -9.41
CA ARG A 336 -12.89 -12.18 -9.05
C ARG A 336 -11.71 -13.14 -9.09
N TRP A 337 -11.83 -14.33 -8.51
CA TRP A 337 -10.80 -15.36 -8.57
C TRP A 337 -10.49 -15.79 -10.01
N TRP A 338 -11.50 -15.96 -10.85
CA TRP A 338 -11.31 -16.33 -12.25
C TRP A 338 -10.56 -15.27 -13.04
N TYR A 339 -10.89 -14.01 -12.90
CA TYR A 339 -10.20 -12.91 -13.56
C TYR A 339 -8.75 -12.77 -13.05
N ASN A 340 -8.51 -12.93 -11.76
CA ASN A 340 -7.18 -12.79 -11.15
C ASN A 340 -6.29 -14.05 -11.26
N ARG A 341 -6.76 -15.17 -11.84
CA ARG A 341 -6.02 -16.45 -11.88
C ARG A 341 -4.62 -16.37 -12.52
N TRP A 342 -4.41 -15.45 -13.45
CA TRP A 342 -3.10 -15.25 -14.09
C TRP A 342 -2.05 -14.64 -13.17
N LYS A 343 -2.45 -13.93 -12.14
CA LYS A 343 -1.61 -13.30 -11.13
C LYS A 343 -1.02 -14.31 -10.16
N HIS A 344 -1.76 -15.39 -9.89
CA HIS A 344 -1.40 -16.39 -8.90
C HIS A 344 0.00 -17.01 -9.10
N PRO A 345 0.39 -17.53 -10.29
CA PRO A 345 1.68 -18.15 -10.50
C PRO A 345 2.86 -17.17 -10.45
N ILE A 346 2.59 -15.85 -10.44
CA ILE A 346 3.59 -14.79 -10.31
C ILE A 346 3.94 -14.57 -8.83
N ILE A 347 3.00 -14.85 -7.92
CA ILE A 347 3.11 -14.58 -6.48
C ILE A 347 3.37 -15.85 -5.67
N TYR A 348 2.78 -16.99 -6.08
CA TYR A 348 2.80 -18.23 -5.32
C TYR A 348 3.40 -19.38 -6.11
N LYS A 349 4.18 -20.24 -5.43
CA LYS A 349 4.69 -21.49 -6.00
C LYS A 349 3.64 -22.61 -6.02
N GLU A 350 2.53 -22.40 -5.35
CA GLU A 350 1.47 -23.41 -5.24
C GLU A 350 0.62 -23.45 -6.51
N TRP A 351 0.10 -24.65 -6.79
CA TRP A 351 -0.86 -24.80 -7.88
C TRP A 351 -2.17 -24.10 -7.52
N LEU A 352 -2.74 -23.40 -8.48
CA LEU A 352 -3.95 -22.60 -8.33
C LEU A 352 -5.14 -23.41 -7.74
N PHE A 353 -5.35 -24.65 -8.20
CA PHE A 353 -6.51 -25.45 -7.82
C PHE A 353 -6.48 -25.93 -6.35
N PRO A 354 -5.39 -26.50 -5.81
CA PRO A 354 -5.30 -26.83 -4.38
C PRO A 354 -5.52 -25.61 -3.48
N MET A 355 -4.96 -24.46 -3.83
CA MET A 355 -5.17 -23.23 -3.08
C MET A 355 -6.64 -22.78 -3.10
N PHE A 356 -7.31 -22.85 -4.26
CA PHE A 356 -8.73 -22.58 -4.35
C PHE A 356 -9.56 -23.47 -3.42
N LEU A 357 -9.27 -24.78 -3.38
CA LEU A 357 -9.94 -25.71 -2.48
C LEU A 357 -9.68 -25.38 -1.01
N THR A 358 -8.48 -24.98 -0.66
CA THR A 358 -8.12 -24.59 0.71
C THR A 358 -8.89 -23.33 1.12
N LEU A 359 -8.96 -22.31 0.26
CA LEU A 359 -9.73 -21.10 0.48
C LEU A 359 -11.24 -21.39 0.60
N LEU A 360 -11.77 -22.20 -0.30
CA LEU A 360 -13.18 -22.60 -0.27
C LEU A 360 -13.52 -23.31 1.04
N TRP A 361 -12.66 -24.25 1.47
CA TRP A 361 -12.83 -25.00 2.73
C TRP A 361 -12.73 -24.12 3.97
N SER A 362 -11.82 -23.15 3.99
CA SER A 362 -11.68 -22.18 5.10
C SER A 362 -12.93 -21.32 5.24
N HIS A 363 -13.49 -20.84 4.13
CA HIS A 363 -14.74 -20.08 4.12
C HIS A 363 -15.97 -20.91 4.53
N LEU A 364 -16.04 -22.17 4.10
CA LEU A 364 -17.14 -23.06 4.50
C LEU A 364 -17.13 -23.37 6.00
N ARG A 365 -15.96 -23.52 6.61
CA ARG A 365 -15.80 -23.74 8.06
C ARG A 365 -16.13 -22.50 8.91
N ARG A 366 -16.01 -21.31 8.36
CA ARG A 366 -16.26 -20.04 9.06
C ARG A 366 -17.34 -19.24 8.35
N TYR A 367 -18.59 -19.66 8.48
CA TYR A 367 -19.75 -18.99 7.90
C TYR A 367 -19.81 -17.48 8.25
N LYS A 368 -19.22 -17.04 9.38
CA LYS A 368 -19.16 -15.62 9.78
C LYS A 368 -18.19 -14.81 8.92
N THR A 369 -17.13 -15.38 8.39
CA THR A 369 -16.14 -14.68 7.52
C THR A 369 -16.58 -14.55 6.05
N ILE A 370 -17.71 -15.10 5.67
CA ILE A 370 -18.28 -14.93 4.32
C ILE A 370 -18.93 -13.53 4.19
N LYS A 371 -19.30 -12.91 5.31
CA LYS A 371 -19.94 -11.59 5.33
C LYS A 371 -18.95 -10.42 5.32
N ASP A 372 -17.71 -10.66 5.71
CA ASP A 372 -16.60 -9.71 5.68
C ASP A 372 -15.83 -9.87 4.35
#